data_199ba2957bbee509cbf04ed45922ae9d
#
_entry.id   199ba2957bbee509cbf04ed45922ae9d
#
_cell.length_a   1.000
_cell.length_b   1.000
_cell.length_c   1.000
_cell.angle_alpha   90.00
_cell.angle_beta   90.00
_cell.angle_gamma   90.00
#
_symmetry.space_group_name_H-M   'P 1'
#
loop_
_entity.id
_entity.type
_entity.pdbx_description
1 polymer ?
#
loop_
_entity_poly.entity_id
_entity_poly.type
_entity_poly.pdbx_seq_one_letter_code
_entity_poly.pdbx_strand_id
1 'polypeptide(L)'
;MRYVDDKAVDLKIAYIGGGSKEWARKLMSDLALEESLEGTVYLYDIDVESARLNEAIGNKLNSQWKYKCVLSIEEALKDADFVVISILPGTFNEMMSDVHAPEKYGIYQSVGDTTGPGGLFRALRTIPIYVDFANKIKEYCPNAWVINYTNPMALCVRTLYETFPDIKAFGCCHEVFSTQSLITKALKEMEGIECKRDDIYTNVLGINHFTWITKAHYKEIDLFPVYMKFVEKHKDDGYEDRGDWQDSYFNSANLVKFDLFDKYGFIAAAGDRHLAEFTPKDYLKDPETVGKWKFHLTPVSWRIKNRESLIEKSRRIAKGEEEFKAVTSGEEGVKQIKALLGLGDLITNVNIPNRGQIGNVDFNTVVETNSLFTKDGVYPIFAGNIPDRVKLLMGPHILNQKMIFEAAVKKDKDLALQAMLNDPIVNLTYEDGKKLFDEMMDNTREYLKDWH
;
A
#
# COMPACT_ATOMS: atom_id res chain seq x y z
N MET A 1 19.81 -20.17 3.71
CA MET A 1 18.67 -20.94 3.16
C MET A 1 19.13 -22.25 2.53
N ARG A 2 18.35 -23.33 2.65
CA ARG A 2 18.54 -24.63 1.97
C ARG A 2 17.18 -25.29 1.70
N TYR A 3 17.15 -26.29 0.82
CA TYR A 3 15.94 -27.10 0.56
C TYR A 3 16.07 -28.46 1.25
N VAL A 4 14.98 -28.89 1.87
CA VAL A 4 14.82 -30.22 2.46
C VAL A 4 13.46 -30.74 2.01
N ASP A 5 13.46 -31.78 1.16
CA ASP A 5 12.29 -32.23 0.42
C ASP A 5 11.63 -31.06 -0.32
N ASP A 6 10.31 -30.87 -0.19
CA ASP A 6 9.55 -29.78 -0.80
C ASP A 6 9.46 -28.52 0.11
N LYS A 7 10.43 -28.32 1.02
CA LYS A 7 10.45 -27.18 1.96
C LYS A 7 11.70 -26.34 1.79
N ALA A 8 11.54 -25.02 1.96
CA ALA A 8 12.65 -24.09 2.12
C ALA A 8 12.87 -23.81 3.61
N VAL A 9 14.06 -24.18 4.11
CA VAL A 9 14.42 -24.08 5.52
C VAL A 9 15.63 -23.17 5.73
N ASP A 10 15.85 -22.76 6.99
CA ASP A 10 16.91 -21.81 7.37
C ASP A 10 16.76 -20.45 6.64
N LEU A 11 15.52 -20.05 6.31
CA LEU A 11 15.24 -18.76 5.71
C LEU A 11 15.54 -17.63 6.70
N LYS A 12 16.12 -16.55 6.18
CA LYS A 12 16.34 -15.32 6.93
C LYS A 12 15.53 -14.18 6.33
N ILE A 13 14.56 -13.68 7.10
CA ILE A 13 13.74 -12.54 6.73
C ILE A 13 14.12 -11.35 7.61
N ALA A 14 14.59 -10.25 7.03
CA ALA A 14 14.74 -8.97 7.72
C ALA A 14 13.41 -8.21 7.64
N TYR A 15 12.86 -7.82 8.79
CA TYR A 15 11.64 -7.01 8.84
C TYR A 15 11.97 -5.62 9.39
N ILE A 16 11.98 -4.62 8.51
CA ILE A 16 12.17 -3.20 8.85
C ILE A 16 10.80 -2.60 9.17
N GLY A 17 10.62 -2.12 10.39
CA GLY A 17 9.31 -1.78 10.96
C GLY A 17 8.71 -2.96 11.74
N GLY A 18 9.58 -3.82 12.34
CA GLY A 18 9.23 -5.03 13.06
C GLY A 18 8.37 -4.82 14.30
N GLY A 19 8.22 -3.57 14.77
CA GLY A 19 7.29 -3.16 15.82
C GLY A 19 5.85 -2.90 15.35
N SER A 20 5.54 -3.04 14.06
CA SER A 20 4.18 -2.86 13.53
C SER A 20 3.17 -3.81 14.21
N LYS A 21 2.07 -3.25 14.73
CA LYS A 21 1.04 -4.01 15.46
C LYS A 21 0.07 -4.73 14.55
N GLU A 22 0.03 -4.35 13.27
CA GLU A 22 -0.86 -4.91 12.27
C GLU A 22 -0.08 -5.67 11.20
N TRP A 23 0.76 -4.99 10.41
CA TRP A 23 1.45 -5.59 9.27
C TRP A 23 2.43 -6.70 9.64
N ALA A 24 3.26 -6.50 10.68
CA ALA A 24 4.16 -7.57 11.12
C ALA A 24 3.38 -8.81 11.60
N ARG A 25 2.24 -8.62 12.26
CA ARG A 25 1.41 -9.73 12.75
C ARG A 25 0.66 -10.45 11.65
N LYS A 26 0.24 -9.75 10.59
CA LYS A 26 -0.29 -10.38 9.38
C LYS A 26 0.75 -11.35 8.79
N LEU A 27 1.98 -10.88 8.59
CA LEU A 27 3.05 -11.74 8.10
C LEU A 27 3.34 -12.92 9.04
N MET A 28 3.39 -12.69 10.37
CA MET A 28 3.58 -13.75 11.36
C MET A 28 2.48 -14.81 11.28
N SER A 29 1.22 -14.39 11.13
CA SER A 29 0.08 -15.29 10.98
C SER A 29 0.19 -16.14 9.72
N ASP A 30 0.48 -15.51 8.57
CA ASP A 30 0.58 -16.23 7.30
C ASP A 30 1.79 -17.18 7.26
N LEU A 31 2.94 -16.76 7.83
CA LEU A 31 4.11 -17.62 7.98
C LEU A 31 3.85 -18.81 8.90
N ALA A 32 3.09 -18.61 9.99
CA ALA A 32 2.77 -19.71 10.90
C ALA A 32 1.84 -20.76 10.29
N LEU A 33 1.00 -20.37 9.31
CA LEU A 33 0.10 -21.25 8.58
C LEU A 33 0.75 -21.94 7.37
N GLU A 34 1.94 -21.50 6.95
CA GLU A 34 2.63 -22.00 5.77
C GLU A 34 3.68 -23.05 6.15
N GLU A 35 3.37 -24.33 5.93
CA GLU A 35 4.18 -25.47 6.36
C GLU A 35 5.43 -25.73 5.50
N SER A 36 5.48 -25.16 4.28
CA SER A 36 6.60 -25.36 3.37
C SER A 36 7.77 -24.40 3.57
N LEU A 37 7.64 -23.46 4.51
CA LEU A 37 8.65 -22.45 4.83
C LEU A 37 9.05 -22.52 6.31
N GLU A 38 10.35 -22.44 6.57
CA GLU A 38 10.91 -22.43 7.93
C GLU A 38 12.07 -21.45 8.03
N GLY A 39 12.20 -20.72 9.13
CA GLY A 39 13.31 -19.80 9.28
C GLY A 39 13.23 -18.88 10.49
N THR A 40 13.95 -17.75 10.37
CA THR A 40 13.99 -16.71 11.39
C THR A 40 13.62 -15.35 10.79
N VAL A 41 12.73 -14.64 11.46
CA VAL A 41 12.39 -13.24 11.16
C VAL A 41 13.15 -12.34 12.15
N TYR A 42 14.01 -11.47 11.62
CA TYR A 42 14.75 -10.47 12.38
C TYR A 42 13.96 -9.17 12.37
N LEU A 43 13.43 -8.80 13.52
CA LEU A 43 12.56 -7.63 13.73
C LEU A 43 13.41 -6.42 14.12
N TYR A 44 13.59 -5.50 13.18
CA TYR A 44 14.21 -4.20 13.45
C TYR A 44 13.15 -3.11 13.47
N ASP A 45 13.17 -2.27 14.50
CA ASP A 45 12.33 -1.08 14.61
C ASP A 45 13.04 -0.02 15.45
N ILE A 46 12.80 1.26 15.19
CA ILE A 46 13.25 2.36 16.05
C ILE A 46 12.52 2.33 17.41
N ASP A 47 11.28 1.80 17.44
CA ASP A 47 10.52 1.46 18.65
C ASP A 47 10.87 0.01 19.08
N VAL A 48 12.02 -0.14 19.74
CA VAL A 48 12.54 -1.43 20.17
C VAL A 48 11.57 -2.17 21.11
N GLU A 49 10.81 -1.45 21.97
CA GLU A 49 9.80 -2.08 22.83
C GLU A 49 8.72 -2.78 21.99
N SER A 50 8.24 -2.12 20.97
CA SER A 50 7.25 -2.71 20.05
C SER A 50 7.78 -3.92 19.29
N ALA A 51 9.05 -3.90 18.87
CA ALA A 51 9.70 -5.05 18.23
C ALA A 51 9.84 -6.23 19.20
N ARG A 52 10.20 -5.99 20.46
CA ARG A 52 10.28 -7.03 21.50
C ARG A 52 8.91 -7.63 21.85
N LEU A 53 7.84 -6.82 21.83
CA LEU A 53 6.48 -7.35 21.99
C LEU A 53 6.13 -8.30 20.85
N ASN A 54 6.46 -7.94 19.61
CA ASN A 54 6.22 -8.79 18.45
C ASN A 54 7.10 -10.06 18.46
N GLU A 55 8.36 -9.99 18.90
CA GLU A 55 9.19 -11.17 19.14
C GLU A 55 8.51 -12.15 20.12
N ALA A 56 8.05 -11.64 21.27
CA ALA A 56 7.38 -12.46 22.27
C ALA A 56 6.06 -13.07 21.75
N ILE A 57 5.29 -12.30 20.96
CA ILE A 57 4.03 -12.76 20.36
C ILE A 57 4.29 -13.81 19.28
N GLY A 58 5.22 -13.54 18.36
CA GLY A 58 5.55 -14.46 17.26
C GLY A 58 6.08 -15.82 17.77
N ASN A 59 6.93 -15.81 18.78
CA ASN A 59 7.48 -17.05 19.36
C ASN A 59 6.44 -17.86 20.17
N LYS A 60 5.27 -17.29 20.49
CA LYS A 60 4.16 -18.03 21.11
C LYS A 60 3.25 -18.76 20.10
N LEU A 61 3.40 -18.50 18.81
CA LEU A 61 2.61 -19.16 17.77
C LEU A 61 2.92 -20.64 17.60
N ASN A 62 3.97 -21.16 18.30
CA ASN A 62 4.40 -22.56 18.20
C ASN A 62 4.54 -23.05 16.75
N SER A 63 5.06 -22.21 15.88
CA SER A 63 5.30 -22.52 14.48
C SER A 63 6.77 -22.87 14.23
N GLN A 64 7.08 -23.28 13.02
CA GLN A 64 8.44 -23.52 12.53
C GLN A 64 9.27 -22.22 12.38
N TRP A 65 8.69 -21.05 12.72
CA TRP A 65 9.35 -19.76 12.64
C TRP A 65 9.86 -19.30 14.00
N LYS A 66 11.05 -18.68 13.99
CA LYS A 66 11.62 -17.96 15.13
C LYS A 66 11.59 -16.47 14.86
N TYR A 67 11.32 -15.69 15.88
CA TYR A 67 11.33 -14.23 15.81
C TYR A 67 12.39 -13.69 16.74
N LYS A 68 13.20 -12.74 16.27
CA LYS A 68 14.30 -12.14 17.01
C LYS A 68 14.28 -10.62 16.83
N CYS A 69 14.09 -9.88 17.93
CA CYS A 69 14.30 -8.44 17.95
C CYS A 69 15.79 -8.14 17.87
N VAL A 70 16.20 -7.26 16.98
CA VAL A 70 17.58 -6.81 16.81
C VAL A 70 17.67 -5.30 16.97
N LEU A 71 18.84 -4.79 17.38
CA LEU A 71 19.02 -3.40 17.75
C LEU A 71 19.59 -2.55 16.62
N SER A 72 20.08 -3.18 15.55
CA SER A 72 20.57 -2.46 14.39
C SER A 72 19.98 -3.05 13.09
N ILE A 73 19.83 -2.20 12.09
CA ILE A 73 19.33 -2.61 10.78
C ILE A 73 20.34 -3.51 10.07
N GLU A 74 21.64 -3.31 10.30
CA GLU A 74 22.73 -4.12 9.75
C GLU A 74 22.64 -5.57 10.25
N GLU A 75 22.33 -5.77 11.54
CA GLU A 75 22.10 -7.12 12.10
C GLU A 75 20.90 -7.81 11.46
N ALA A 76 19.83 -7.05 11.20
CA ALA A 76 18.65 -7.60 10.52
C ALA A 76 18.98 -7.99 9.07
N LEU A 77 19.64 -7.11 8.32
CA LEU A 77 19.91 -7.25 6.90
C LEU A 77 21.00 -8.26 6.58
N LYS A 78 21.98 -8.47 7.48
CA LYS A 78 23.13 -9.34 7.20
C LYS A 78 22.71 -10.72 6.67
N ASP A 79 23.06 -11.02 5.41
CA ASP A 79 22.77 -12.27 4.72
C ASP A 79 21.25 -12.62 4.67
N ALA A 80 20.37 -11.63 4.63
CA ALA A 80 18.93 -11.83 4.50
C ALA A 80 18.57 -12.40 3.12
N ASP A 81 17.65 -13.36 3.07
CA ASP A 81 17.06 -13.89 1.83
C ASP A 81 15.93 -12.98 1.35
N PHE A 82 15.18 -12.40 2.30
CA PHE A 82 14.07 -11.47 2.06
C PHE A 82 14.15 -10.29 3.02
N VAL A 83 13.75 -9.13 2.52
CA VAL A 83 13.60 -7.89 3.30
C VAL A 83 12.15 -7.43 3.18
N VAL A 84 11.46 -7.28 4.30
CA VAL A 84 10.11 -6.71 4.35
C VAL A 84 10.20 -5.31 4.95
N ILE A 85 9.63 -4.31 4.29
CA ILE A 85 9.61 -2.92 4.77
C ILE A 85 8.18 -2.48 5.01
N SER A 86 7.88 -2.13 6.26
CA SER A 86 6.57 -1.60 6.66
C SER A 86 6.73 -0.60 7.79
N ILE A 87 6.98 0.65 7.44
CA ILE A 87 7.24 1.74 8.38
C ILE A 87 6.20 2.87 8.27
N LEU A 88 6.08 3.66 9.31
CA LEU A 88 5.40 4.95 9.30
C LEU A 88 6.49 6.05 9.38
N PRO A 89 6.83 6.72 8.27
CA PRO A 89 7.82 7.81 8.28
C PRO A 89 7.30 9.02 9.05
N GLY A 90 7.95 9.39 10.12
CA GLY A 90 7.50 10.40 11.07
C GLY A 90 6.69 9.79 12.22
N THR A 91 6.00 10.67 12.94
CA THR A 91 5.11 10.32 14.04
C THR A 91 3.67 10.68 13.70
N PHE A 92 2.75 10.49 14.64
CA PHE A 92 1.38 11.00 14.48
C PHE A 92 1.30 12.55 14.52
N ASN A 93 2.32 13.25 15.00
CA ASN A 93 2.37 14.72 14.94
C ASN A 93 2.55 15.18 13.49
N GLU A 94 3.49 14.57 12.76
CA GLU A 94 3.66 14.83 11.33
C GLU A 94 2.42 14.40 10.52
N MET A 95 1.82 13.25 10.85
CA MET A 95 0.56 12.84 10.23
C MET A 95 -0.59 13.79 10.54
N MET A 96 -0.63 14.40 11.74
CA MET A 96 -1.61 15.44 12.09
C MET A 96 -1.48 16.63 11.14
N SER A 97 -0.25 17.06 10.85
CA SER A 97 0.00 18.11 9.85
C SER A 97 -0.40 17.64 8.44
N ASP A 98 0.01 16.43 8.02
CA ASP A 98 -0.26 15.90 6.69
C ASP A 98 -1.75 15.89 6.36
N VAL A 99 -2.58 15.47 7.32
CA VAL A 99 -4.03 15.28 7.12
C VAL A 99 -4.83 16.55 7.43
N HIS A 100 -4.52 17.24 8.54
CA HIS A 100 -5.39 18.28 9.09
C HIS A 100 -4.92 19.72 8.84
N ALA A 101 -3.65 19.98 8.51
CA ALA A 101 -3.23 21.33 8.14
C ALA A 101 -3.94 21.84 6.86
N PRO A 102 -4.14 21.02 5.81
CA PRO A 102 -4.84 21.41 4.60
C PRO A 102 -6.33 21.76 4.80
N GLU A 103 -6.97 21.23 5.86
CA GLU A 103 -8.39 21.50 6.15
C GLU A 103 -8.69 22.99 6.37
N LYS A 104 -7.74 23.79 6.89
CA LYS A 104 -7.85 25.24 7.05
C LYS A 104 -8.02 25.97 5.71
N TYR A 105 -7.64 25.31 4.63
CA TYR A 105 -7.71 25.81 3.26
C TYR A 105 -8.81 25.12 2.44
N GLY A 106 -9.70 24.38 3.11
CA GLY A 106 -10.79 23.64 2.45
C GLY A 106 -10.35 22.40 1.70
N ILE A 107 -9.16 21.86 1.99
CA ILE A 107 -8.65 20.62 1.40
C ILE A 107 -8.84 19.50 2.41
N TYR A 108 -9.70 18.53 2.09
CA TYR A 108 -10.00 17.37 2.92
C TYR A 108 -9.37 16.13 2.33
N GLN A 109 -8.65 15.37 3.14
CA GLN A 109 -7.99 14.13 2.75
C GLN A 109 -8.53 12.96 3.56
N SER A 110 -9.03 11.93 2.88
CA SER A 110 -9.60 10.75 3.54
C SER A 110 -8.53 9.81 4.11
N VAL A 111 -7.33 9.82 3.53
CA VAL A 111 -6.17 9.00 3.92
C VAL A 111 -4.92 9.86 4.14
N GLY A 112 -4.55 10.71 3.18
CA GLY A 112 -3.43 11.65 3.26
C GLY A 112 -2.04 11.00 3.25
N ASP A 113 -1.88 9.86 2.55
CA ASP A 113 -0.61 9.14 2.58
C ASP A 113 0.02 8.88 1.20
N THR A 114 -0.68 9.18 0.11
CA THR A 114 -0.24 8.84 -1.25
C THR A 114 -0.25 10.04 -2.19
N THR A 115 -1.29 10.86 -2.15
CA THR A 115 -1.48 12.04 -3.02
C THR A 115 -1.86 13.25 -2.17
N GLY A 116 -1.99 14.41 -2.79
CA GLY A 116 -2.29 15.67 -2.11
C GLY A 116 -1.14 16.19 -1.24
N PRO A 117 -1.39 17.26 -0.45
CA PRO A 117 -0.38 17.83 0.44
C PRO A 117 0.18 16.81 1.44
N GLY A 118 -0.68 15.95 2.01
CA GLY A 118 -0.26 14.90 2.94
C GLY A 118 0.68 13.88 2.29
N GLY A 119 0.32 13.38 1.10
CA GLY A 119 1.14 12.45 0.34
C GLY A 119 2.50 13.05 -0.03
N LEU A 120 2.52 14.33 -0.44
CA LEU A 120 3.75 15.07 -0.71
C LEU A 120 4.67 15.09 0.52
N PHE A 121 4.21 15.67 1.64
CA PHE A 121 5.06 15.83 2.83
C PHE A 121 5.51 14.50 3.41
N ARG A 122 4.65 13.49 3.36
CA ARG A 122 5.03 12.13 3.72
C ARG A 122 6.14 11.59 2.81
N ALA A 123 6.06 11.82 1.50
CA ALA A 123 7.09 11.43 0.55
C ALA A 123 8.43 12.12 0.81
N LEU A 124 8.41 13.43 1.07
CA LEU A 124 9.64 14.21 1.37
C LEU A 124 10.39 13.65 2.58
N ARG A 125 9.68 13.11 3.58
CA ARG A 125 10.30 12.43 4.74
C ARG A 125 10.71 10.99 4.42
N THR A 126 9.97 10.30 3.58
CA THR A 126 10.17 8.87 3.29
C THR A 126 11.35 8.62 2.36
N ILE A 127 11.49 9.42 1.31
CA ILE A 127 12.49 9.22 0.26
C ILE A 127 13.92 9.16 0.83
N PRO A 128 14.39 10.08 1.70
CA PRO A 128 15.73 9.98 2.28
C PRO A 128 15.95 8.72 3.12
N ILE A 129 14.92 8.25 3.84
CA ILE A 129 14.97 7.00 4.62
C ILE A 129 15.14 5.81 3.68
N TYR A 130 14.44 5.80 2.55
CA TYR A 130 14.52 4.72 1.56
C TYR A 130 15.83 4.71 0.78
N VAL A 131 16.48 5.87 0.59
CA VAL A 131 17.85 5.95 0.06
C VAL A 131 18.82 5.25 1.02
N ASP A 132 18.71 5.48 2.34
CA ASP A 132 19.54 4.79 3.33
C ASP A 132 19.26 3.27 3.34
N PHE A 133 18.00 2.87 3.31
CA PHE A 133 17.64 1.43 3.25
C PHE A 133 18.20 0.75 2.00
N ALA A 134 18.07 1.37 0.82
CA ALA A 134 18.58 0.81 -0.42
C ALA A 134 20.13 0.65 -0.39
N ASN A 135 20.86 1.61 0.17
CA ASN A 135 22.31 1.53 0.34
C ASN A 135 22.69 0.41 1.32
N LYS A 136 22.01 0.27 2.44
CA LYS A 136 22.25 -0.81 3.41
C LYS A 136 21.88 -2.19 2.84
N ILE A 137 20.78 -2.32 2.08
CA ILE A 137 20.43 -3.56 1.39
C ILE A 137 21.51 -3.93 0.39
N LYS A 138 22.01 -2.97 -0.40
CA LYS A 138 23.14 -3.16 -1.34
C LYS A 138 24.40 -3.66 -0.65
N GLU A 139 24.68 -3.18 0.56
CA GLU A 139 25.86 -3.55 1.33
C GLU A 139 25.72 -4.93 2.00
N TYR A 140 24.58 -5.20 2.68
CA TYR A 140 24.45 -6.34 3.58
C TYR A 140 23.72 -7.56 2.98
N CYS A 141 22.85 -7.37 1.98
CA CYS A 141 22.08 -8.43 1.34
C CYS A 141 21.69 -8.11 -0.12
N PRO A 142 22.66 -7.87 -1.03
CA PRO A 142 22.38 -7.38 -2.39
C PRO A 142 21.53 -8.32 -3.24
N ASN A 143 21.41 -9.57 -2.86
CA ASN A 143 20.64 -10.59 -3.58
C ASN A 143 19.23 -10.82 -3.00
N ALA A 144 18.90 -10.21 -1.87
CA ALA A 144 17.61 -10.36 -1.22
C ALA A 144 16.47 -9.81 -2.08
N TRP A 145 15.30 -10.43 -1.99
CA TRP A 145 14.06 -9.84 -2.46
C TRP A 145 13.50 -8.86 -1.44
N VAL A 146 13.09 -7.69 -1.89
CA VAL A 146 12.53 -6.62 -1.05
C VAL A 146 11.03 -6.49 -1.31
N ILE A 147 10.24 -6.67 -0.26
CA ILE A 147 8.78 -6.54 -0.26
C ILE A 147 8.42 -5.26 0.48
N ASN A 148 7.87 -4.28 -0.23
CA ASN A 148 7.48 -3.00 0.36
C ASN A 148 5.98 -2.92 0.62
N TYR A 149 5.60 -2.55 1.85
CA TYR A 149 4.22 -2.24 2.26
C TYR A 149 4.03 -0.77 2.66
N THR A 150 5.10 0.03 2.64
CA THR A 150 5.06 1.44 3.05
C THR A 150 4.52 2.34 1.95
N ASN A 151 3.72 3.33 2.34
CA ASN A 151 3.25 4.42 1.47
C ASN A 151 4.04 5.72 1.70
N PRO A 152 4.17 6.54 0.63
CA PRO A 152 3.65 6.41 -0.74
C PRO A 152 4.35 5.29 -1.52
N MET A 153 3.61 4.24 -1.85
CA MET A 153 4.14 2.99 -2.42
C MET A 153 5.01 3.20 -3.67
N ALA A 154 4.49 3.92 -4.65
CA ALA A 154 5.18 4.16 -5.92
C ALA A 154 6.51 4.90 -5.71
N LEU A 155 6.56 5.87 -4.79
CA LEU A 155 7.77 6.64 -4.48
C LEU A 155 8.77 5.82 -3.67
N CYS A 156 8.30 4.96 -2.75
CA CYS A 156 9.15 4.01 -2.03
C CYS A 156 9.86 3.06 -3.00
N VAL A 157 9.09 2.40 -3.88
CA VAL A 157 9.64 1.47 -4.87
C VAL A 157 10.57 2.20 -5.84
N ARG A 158 10.19 3.38 -6.34
CA ARG A 158 11.04 4.20 -7.20
C ARG A 158 12.38 4.51 -6.52
N THR A 159 12.37 4.93 -5.27
CA THR A 159 13.58 5.28 -4.52
C THR A 159 14.53 4.08 -4.40
N LEU A 160 13.99 2.89 -4.15
CA LEU A 160 14.79 1.67 -4.10
C LEU A 160 15.53 1.43 -5.41
N TYR A 161 14.85 1.50 -6.55
CA TYR A 161 15.44 1.26 -7.87
C TYR A 161 16.37 2.38 -8.34
N GLU A 162 16.06 3.65 -8.05
CA GLU A 162 16.93 4.79 -8.43
C GLU A 162 18.24 4.80 -7.60
N THR A 163 18.19 4.31 -6.35
CA THR A 163 19.38 4.24 -5.47
C THR A 163 20.21 2.98 -5.71
N PHE A 164 19.55 1.85 -5.94
CA PHE A 164 20.17 0.57 -6.22
C PHE A 164 19.51 -0.07 -7.46
N PRO A 165 19.97 0.21 -8.69
CA PRO A 165 19.34 -0.24 -9.94
C PRO A 165 19.17 -1.75 -10.09
N ASP A 166 20.05 -2.56 -9.48
CA ASP A 166 20.01 -4.03 -9.52
C ASP A 166 19.15 -4.64 -8.38
N ILE A 167 18.50 -3.82 -7.57
CA ILE A 167 17.68 -4.30 -6.46
C ILE A 167 16.52 -5.16 -6.98
N LYS A 168 16.23 -6.24 -6.27
CA LYS A 168 15.06 -7.09 -6.51
C LYS A 168 13.94 -6.64 -5.59
N ALA A 169 13.10 -5.70 -6.03
CA ALA A 169 12.08 -5.10 -5.17
C ALA A 169 10.73 -5.01 -5.85
N PHE A 170 9.67 -5.10 -5.05
CA PHE A 170 8.31 -4.82 -5.47
C PHE A 170 7.47 -4.32 -4.28
N GLY A 171 6.39 -3.60 -4.59
CA GLY A 171 5.44 -3.12 -3.60
C GLY A 171 4.14 -3.91 -3.63
N CYS A 172 3.58 -4.21 -2.45
CA CYS A 172 2.34 -4.95 -2.29
C CYS A 172 1.24 -4.06 -1.73
N CYS A 173 0.09 -4.06 -2.39
CA CYS A 173 -1.12 -3.38 -1.94
C CYS A 173 -2.34 -4.30 -2.09
N HIS A 174 -3.20 -4.35 -1.06
CA HIS A 174 -4.39 -5.20 -1.05
C HIS A 174 -5.66 -4.53 -1.60
N GLU A 175 -5.59 -3.29 -2.02
CA GLU A 175 -6.76 -2.52 -2.49
C GLU A 175 -7.42 -3.18 -3.71
N VAL A 176 -6.64 -3.71 -4.64
CA VAL A 176 -7.14 -4.46 -5.80
C VAL A 176 -7.90 -5.72 -5.36
N PHE A 177 -7.41 -6.44 -4.34
CA PHE A 177 -8.02 -7.68 -3.86
C PHE A 177 -9.44 -7.45 -3.32
N SER A 178 -9.66 -6.31 -2.69
CA SER A 178 -10.99 -5.89 -2.22
C SER A 178 -11.97 -5.72 -3.37
N THR A 179 -11.51 -5.10 -4.46
CA THR A 179 -12.33 -4.93 -5.67
C THR A 179 -12.58 -6.25 -6.39
N GLN A 180 -11.58 -7.13 -6.47
CA GLN A 180 -11.77 -8.49 -6.98
C GLN A 180 -12.81 -9.26 -6.17
N SER A 181 -12.76 -9.16 -4.84
CA SER A 181 -13.78 -9.76 -3.95
C SER A 181 -15.17 -9.15 -4.17
N LEU A 182 -15.27 -7.85 -4.44
CA LEU A 182 -16.55 -7.21 -4.79
C LEU A 182 -17.11 -7.76 -6.12
N ILE A 183 -16.25 -7.98 -7.11
CA ILE A 183 -16.64 -8.58 -8.40
C ILE A 183 -17.18 -10.01 -8.20
N THR A 184 -16.58 -10.82 -7.31
CA THR A 184 -17.13 -12.17 -7.01
C THR A 184 -18.49 -12.10 -6.32
N LYS A 185 -18.72 -11.08 -5.47
CA LYS A 185 -20.04 -10.83 -4.87
C LYS A 185 -21.07 -10.39 -5.91
N ALA A 186 -20.66 -9.54 -6.86
CA ALA A 186 -21.51 -9.17 -7.99
C ALA A 186 -21.92 -10.40 -8.84
N LEU A 187 -20.96 -11.29 -9.13
CA LEU A 187 -21.24 -12.54 -9.84
C LEU A 187 -22.23 -13.44 -9.07
N LYS A 188 -22.04 -13.57 -7.76
CA LYS A 188 -22.95 -14.34 -6.90
C LYS A 188 -24.36 -13.74 -6.90
N GLU A 189 -24.48 -12.43 -6.75
CA GLU A 189 -25.77 -11.75 -6.62
C GLU A 189 -26.54 -11.69 -7.95
N MET A 190 -25.84 -11.42 -9.06
CA MET A 190 -26.48 -11.22 -10.36
C MET A 190 -26.73 -12.52 -11.13
N GLU A 191 -25.85 -13.53 -10.98
CA GLU A 191 -25.91 -14.77 -11.76
C GLU A 191 -26.01 -16.03 -10.90
N GLY A 192 -26.01 -15.90 -9.54
CA GLY A 192 -26.11 -17.03 -8.62
C GLY A 192 -24.85 -17.90 -8.56
N ILE A 193 -23.71 -17.44 -9.10
CA ILE A 193 -22.47 -18.21 -9.18
C ILE A 193 -21.55 -17.80 -8.04
N GLU A 194 -21.19 -18.75 -7.18
CA GLU A 194 -20.24 -18.56 -6.09
C GLU A 194 -18.83 -19.01 -6.51
N CYS A 195 -17.84 -18.12 -6.33
CA CYS A 195 -16.44 -18.39 -6.60
C CYS A 195 -15.56 -17.61 -5.63
N LYS A 196 -14.26 -17.99 -5.56
CA LYS A 196 -13.26 -17.26 -4.78
C LYS A 196 -12.64 -16.17 -5.63
N ARG A 197 -11.97 -15.20 -4.97
CA ARG A 197 -11.19 -14.15 -5.63
C ARG A 197 -10.15 -14.72 -6.61
N ASP A 198 -9.47 -15.79 -6.21
CA ASP A 198 -8.41 -16.42 -6.99
C ASP A 198 -8.95 -17.19 -8.23
N ASP A 199 -10.29 -17.37 -8.35
CA ASP A 199 -10.92 -18.05 -9.49
C ASP A 199 -11.25 -17.09 -10.64
N ILE A 200 -11.19 -15.77 -10.41
CA ILE A 200 -11.46 -14.77 -11.45
C ILE A 200 -10.16 -14.22 -12.04
N TYR A 201 -10.15 -13.98 -13.33
CA TYR A 201 -9.10 -13.20 -13.98
C TYR A 201 -9.47 -11.73 -14.01
N THR A 202 -8.52 -10.86 -13.72
CA THR A 202 -8.64 -9.40 -13.88
C THR A 202 -7.37 -8.83 -14.52
N ASN A 203 -7.53 -7.99 -15.54
CA ASN A 203 -6.42 -7.22 -16.09
C ASN A 203 -6.29 -5.91 -15.32
N VAL A 204 -5.29 -5.83 -14.44
CA VAL A 204 -5.01 -4.68 -13.56
C VAL A 204 -3.97 -3.79 -14.21
N LEU A 205 -4.22 -2.47 -14.24
CA LEU A 205 -3.26 -1.47 -14.69
C LEU A 205 -3.48 -0.12 -13.98
N GLY A 206 -2.41 0.61 -13.75
CA GLY A 206 -2.47 1.95 -13.17
C GLY A 206 -1.28 2.24 -12.26
N ILE A 207 -1.50 3.13 -11.31
CA ILE A 207 -0.57 3.47 -10.24
C ILE A 207 -1.17 3.07 -8.89
N ASN A 208 -0.35 2.89 -7.87
CA ASN A 208 -0.83 2.48 -6.54
C ASN A 208 -1.97 3.36 -6.02
N HIS A 209 -2.99 2.74 -5.46
CA HIS A 209 -4.24 3.34 -4.96
C HIS A 209 -5.13 3.96 -6.06
N PHE A 210 -4.68 3.95 -7.31
CA PHE A 210 -5.46 4.40 -8.46
C PHE A 210 -5.31 3.44 -9.64
N THR A 211 -5.43 2.16 -9.35
CA THR A 211 -5.48 1.08 -10.32
C THR A 211 -6.87 0.91 -10.92
N TRP A 212 -6.92 0.34 -12.11
CA TRP A 212 -8.14 0.09 -12.84
C TRP A 212 -8.13 -1.33 -13.42
N ILE A 213 -9.30 -1.95 -13.46
CA ILE A 213 -9.52 -3.23 -14.13
C ILE A 213 -10.17 -2.94 -15.48
N THR A 214 -9.53 -3.38 -16.55
CA THR A 214 -9.98 -3.15 -17.93
C THR A 214 -10.55 -4.40 -18.59
N LYS A 215 -10.31 -5.59 -18.00
CA LYS A 215 -10.92 -6.87 -18.37
C LYS A 215 -11.08 -7.71 -17.12
N ALA A 216 -12.21 -8.40 -17.02
CA ALA A 216 -12.46 -9.35 -15.95
C ALA A 216 -13.29 -10.52 -16.48
N HIS A 217 -12.94 -11.76 -16.14
CA HIS A 217 -13.73 -12.92 -16.50
C HIS A 217 -13.62 -14.04 -15.44
N TYR A 218 -14.69 -14.83 -15.38
CA TYR A 218 -14.76 -16.09 -14.65
C TYR A 218 -15.05 -17.19 -15.65
N LYS A 219 -14.09 -18.07 -15.92
CA LYS A 219 -14.17 -19.03 -17.01
C LYS A 219 -14.52 -18.29 -18.33
N GLU A 220 -15.60 -18.65 -19.02
CA GLU A 220 -16.08 -18.02 -20.25
C GLU A 220 -17.01 -16.81 -20.02
N ILE A 221 -17.29 -16.44 -18.77
CA ILE A 221 -18.21 -15.35 -18.43
C ILE A 221 -17.43 -14.05 -18.37
N ASP A 222 -17.79 -13.07 -19.23
CA ASP A 222 -17.33 -11.69 -19.08
C ASP A 222 -18.02 -11.04 -17.88
N LEU A 223 -17.22 -10.55 -16.94
CA LEU A 223 -17.72 -9.97 -15.69
C LEU A 223 -18.09 -8.49 -15.79
N PHE A 224 -17.77 -7.80 -16.90
CA PHE A 224 -18.15 -6.40 -17.07
C PHE A 224 -19.66 -6.20 -17.18
N PRO A 225 -20.41 -6.96 -18.01
CA PRO A 225 -21.87 -6.89 -18.02
C PRO A 225 -22.53 -7.26 -16.69
N VAL A 226 -21.92 -8.20 -15.95
CA VAL A 226 -22.39 -8.59 -14.61
C VAL A 226 -22.19 -7.46 -13.62
N TYR A 227 -21.00 -6.86 -13.61
CA TYR A 227 -20.67 -5.72 -12.76
C TYR A 227 -21.51 -4.48 -13.07
N MET A 228 -21.80 -4.23 -14.36
CA MET A 228 -22.68 -3.14 -14.79
C MET A 228 -24.10 -3.30 -14.19
N LYS A 229 -24.71 -4.50 -14.26
CA LYS A 229 -26.02 -4.78 -13.64
C LYS A 229 -25.96 -4.57 -12.12
N PHE A 230 -24.86 -4.98 -11.50
CA PHE A 230 -24.66 -4.84 -10.07
C PHE A 230 -24.55 -3.35 -9.67
N VAL A 231 -23.77 -2.56 -10.41
CA VAL A 231 -23.65 -1.11 -10.21
C VAL A 231 -25.01 -0.45 -10.37
N GLU A 232 -25.73 -0.74 -11.47
CA GLU A 232 -27.07 -0.16 -11.70
C GLU A 232 -28.05 -0.42 -10.55
N LYS A 233 -27.95 -1.58 -9.91
CA LYS A 233 -28.78 -1.95 -8.75
C LYS A 233 -28.38 -1.19 -7.46
N HIS A 234 -27.09 -0.90 -7.29
CA HIS A 234 -26.55 -0.42 -6.02
C HIS A 234 -26.01 1.03 -6.06
N LYS A 235 -26.05 1.72 -7.20
CA LYS A 235 -25.45 3.06 -7.36
C LYS A 235 -26.04 4.15 -6.47
N ASP A 236 -27.30 4.03 -6.07
CA ASP A 236 -27.97 5.02 -5.23
C ASP A 236 -27.76 4.76 -3.73
N ASP A 237 -27.80 3.50 -3.32
CA ASP A 237 -27.71 3.11 -1.90
C ASP A 237 -26.32 2.63 -1.48
N GLY A 238 -25.47 2.26 -2.43
CA GLY A 238 -24.18 1.64 -2.21
C GLY A 238 -24.29 0.15 -1.89
N TYR A 239 -23.13 -0.48 -1.74
CA TYR A 239 -22.99 -1.88 -1.34
C TYR A 239 -21.91 -2.01 -0.26
N GLU A 240 -22.34 -2.39 0.93
CA GLU A 240 -21.51 -2.45 2.14
C GLU A 240 -20.92 -3.86 2.32
N ASP A 241 -19.88 -4.16 1.59
CA ASP A 241 -19.31 -5.51 1.50
C ASP A 241 -18.50 -5.94 2.72
N ARG A 242 -18.17 -5.01 3.63
CA ARG A 242 -17.39 -5.22 4.85
C ARG A 242 -18.14 -4.89 6.14
N GLY A 243 -19.47 -4.77 6.08
CA GLY A 243 -20.32 -4.29 7.17
C GLY A 243 -20.66 -2.81 7.01
N ASP A 244 -21.55 -2.31 7.87
CA ASP A 244 -22.02 -0.93 7.81
C ASP A 244 -20.84 0.05 7.73
N TRP A 245 -20.94 1.01 6.80
CA TRP A 245 -19.86 1.98 6.58
C TRP A 245 -19.62 2.83 7.84
N GLN A 246 -20.59 2.98 8.72
CA GLN A 246 -20.47 3.74 9.96
C GLN A 246 -19.72 3.00 11.07
N ASP A 247 -19.59 1.68 10.99
CA ASP A 247 -18.96 0.86 12.03
C ASP A 247 -17.44 1.03 12.10
N SER A 248 -16.81 1.47 11.00
CA SER A 248 -15.36 1.63 10.93
C SER A 248 -14.95 2.74 9.98
N TYR A 249 -13.95 3.52 10.37
CA TYR A 249 -13.32 4.51 9.48
C TYR A 249 -12.73 3.92 8.19
N PHE A 250 -12.58 2.61 8.10
CA PHE A 250 -12.05 1.93 6.92
C PHE A 250 -13.12 1.34 6.01
N ASN A 251 -14.37 1.32 6.45
CA ASN A 251 -15.49 0.87 5.63
C ASN A 251 -16.00 1.96 4.69
N SER A 252 -16.59 1.53 3.57
CA SER A 252 -17.30 2.39 2.63
C SER A 252 -18.41 1.61 1.94
N ALA A 253 -19.33 2.31 1.30
CA ALA A 253 -20.42 1.70 0.56
C ALA A 253 -20.13 1.54 -0.95
N ASN A 254 -18.88 1.66 -1.39
CA ASN A 254 -18.45 1.54 -2.78
C ASN A 254 -19.10 2.54 -3.78
N LEU A 255 -19.71 3.62 -3.28
CA LEU A 255 -20.42 4.59 -4.14
C LEU A 255 -19.48 5.36 -5.06
N VAL A 256 -18.27 5.75 -4.58
CA VAL A 256 -17.27 6.42 -5.42
C VAL A 256 -16.82 5.50 -6.56
N LYS A 257 -16.60 4.23 -6.26
CA LYS A 257 -16.22 3.22 -7.24
C LYS A 257 -17.30 3.01 -8.29
N PHE A 258 -18.57 2.99 -7.89
CA PHE A 258 -19.71 2.83 -8.80
C PHE A 258 -19.90 4.06 -9.71
N ASP A 259 -19.78 5.27 -9.16
CA ASP A 259 -19.85 6.50 -9.91
C ASP A 259 -18.71 6.63 -10.94
N LEU A 260 -17.50 6.23 -10.55
CA LEU A 260 -16.37 6.18 -11.48
C LEU A 260 -16.59 5.15 -12.61
N PHE A 261 -17.19 4.00 -12.30
CA PHE A 261 -17.53 3.02 -13.33
C PHE A 261 -18.58 3.57 -14.31
N ASP A 262 -19.61 4.22 -13.83
CA ASP A 262 -20.66 4.85 -14.65
C ASP A 262 -20.07 5.92 -15.58
N LYS A 263 -19.17 6.76 -15.06
CA LYS A 263 -18.52 7.85 -15.80
C LYS A 263 -17.48 7.38 -16.82
N TYR A 264 -16.67 6.39 -16.46
CA TYR A 264 -15.48 6.02 -17.26
C TYR A 264 -15.56 4.65 -17.93
N GLY A 265 -16.49 3.77 -17.53
CA GLY A 265 -16.70 2.45 -18.12
C GLY A 265 -15.66 1.41 -17.77
N PHE A 266 -14.81 1.67 -16.77
CA PHE A 266 -13.80 0.75 -16.25
C PHE A 266 -13.93 0.65 -14.73
N ILE A 267 -13.51 -0.49 -14.14
CA ILE A 267 -13.66 -0.72 -12.71
C ILE A 267 -12.46 -0.12 -11.99
N ALA A 268 -12.67 0.93 -11.19
CA ALA A 268 -11.64 1.48 -10.33
C ALA A 268 -11.31 0.49 -9.20
N ALA A 269 -10.04 0.12 -9.05
CA ALA A 269 -9.61 -1.00 -8.22
C ALA A 269 -8.89 -0.56 -6.95
N ALA A 270 -9.49 0.37 -6.21
CA ALA A 270 -9.10 0.76 -4.87
C ALA A 270 -10.36 1.06 -4.03
N GLY A 271 -10.22 1.28 -2.73
CA GLY A 271 -11.31 1.70 -1.87
C GLY A 271 -11.73 3.15 -2.13
N ASP A 272 -12.99 3.48 -1.84
CA ASP A 272 -13.57 4.80 -2.08
C ASP A 272 -12.74 5.94 -1.50
N ARG A 273 -12.15 5.74 -0.33
CA ARG A 273 -11.31 6.72 0.36
C ARG A 273 -10.08 7.12 -0.45
N HIS A 274 -9.41 6.16 -1.09
CA HIS A 274 -8.28 6.41 -1.98
C HIS A 274 -8.76 7.02 -3.30
N LEU A 275 -9.77 6.42 -3.93
CA LEU A 275 -10.32 6.90 -5.20
C LEU A 275 -10.77 8.37 -5.10
N ALA A 276 -11.38 8.76 -3.99
CA ALA A 276 -11.81 10.13 -3.73
C ALA A 276 -10.63 11.13 -3.70
N GLU A 277 -9.46 10.75 -3.17
CA GLU A 277 -8.28 11.62 -3.16
C GLU A 277 -7.67 11.83 -4.54
N PHE A 278 -7.74 10.81 -5.41
CA PHE A 278 -7.27 10.92 -6.79
C PHE A 278 -8.25 11.66 -7.71
N THR A 279 -9.53 11.71 -7.34
CA THR A 279 -10.61 12.36 -8.11
C THR A 279 -11.49 13.25 -7.20
N PRO A 280 -10.90 14.25 -6.50
CA PRO A 280 -11.51 14.88 -5.32
C PRO A 280 -12.73 15.76 -5.62
N LYS A 281 -12.87 16.23 -6.85
CA LYS A 281 -13.80 17.28 -7.25
C LYS A 281 -15.25 17.04 -6.80
N ASP A 282 -15.73 15.80 -6.86
CA ASP A 282 -17.11 15.44 -6.55
C ASP A 282 -17.25 14.88 -5.11
N TYR A 283 -16.17 14.41 -4.50
CA TYR A 283 -16.22 13.56 -3.32
C TYR A 283 -15.67 14.20 -2.03
N LEU A 284 -14.72 15.15 -2.16
CA LEU A 284 -13.97 15.73 -1.03
C LEU A 284 -14.16 17.25 -0.88
N LYS A 285 -15.34 17.75 -1.17
CA LYS A 285 -15.64 19.20 -0.99
C LYS A 285 -15.63 19.61 0.49
N ASP A 286 -16.25 18.80 1.32
CA ASP A 286 -16.47 19.01 2.74
C ASP A 286 -16.89 17.70 3.42
N PRO A 287 -16.89 17.65 4.78
CA PRO A 287 -17.27 16.44 5.52
C PRO A 287 -18.72 15.97 5.26
N GLU A 288 -19.66 16.89 4.94
CA GLU A 288 -21.05 16.53 4.62
C GLU A 288 -21.09 15.77 3.28
N THR A 289 -20.36 16.24 2.28
CA THR A 289 -20.21 15.54 0.98
C THR A 289 -19.63 14.16 1.17
N VAL A 290 -18.58 14.01 1.98
CA VAL A 290 -17.96 12.70 2.30
C VAL A 290 -18.99 11.74 2.90
N GLY A 291 -19.82 12.22 3.84
CA GLY A 291 -20.91 11.43 4.44
C GLY A 291 -21.98 10.99 3.43
N LYS A 292 -22.30 11.81 2.43
CA LYS A 292 -23.24 11.46 1.35
C LYS A 292 -22.69 10.32 0.46
N TRP A 293 -21.37 10.28 0.27
CA TRP A 293 -20.68 9.21 -0.45
C TRP A 293 -20.38 7.97 0.40
N LYS A 294 -20.86 7.95 1.65
CA LYS A 294 -20.79 6.82 2.60
C LYS A 294 -19.36 6.26 2.76
N PHE A 295 -18.41 7.16 3.01
CA PHE A 295 -17.07 6.83 3.49
C PHE A 295 -16.62 7.87 4.53
N HIS A 296 -15.40 7.74 5.09
CA HIS A 296 -14.93 8.60 6.18
C HIS A 296 -13.64 9.34 5.86
N LEU A 297 -13.53 10.55 6.39
CA LEU A 297 -12.23 11.14 6.72
C LEU A 297 -11.73 10.48 8.01
N THR A 298 -10.49 10.02 8.06
CA THR A 298 -9.97 9.36 9.27
C THR A 298 -9.21 10.35 10.15
N PRO A 299 -9.74 10.74 11.33
CA PRO A 299 -9.06 11.65 12.23
C PRO A 299 -7.77 11.01 12.76
N VAL A 300 -6.69 11.77 12.75
CA VAL A 300 -5.41 11.27 13.31
C VAL A 300 -5.52 11.01 14.80
N SER A 301 -6.35 11.78 15.52
CA SER A 301 -6.67 11.52 16.93
C SER A 301 -7.24 10.13 17.20
N TRP A 302 -8.06 9.58 16.27
CA TRP A 302 -8.53 8.21 16.37
C TRP A 302 -7.38 7.21 16.14
N ARG A 303 -6.48 7.47 15.18
CA ARG A 303 -5.30 6.61 14.94
C ARG A 303 -4.39 6.52 16.17
N ILE A 304 -4.20 7.65 16.88
CA ILE A 304 -3.45 7.69 18.13
C ILE A 304 -4.08 6.77 19.19
N LYS A 305 -5.38 6.93 19.44
CA LYS A 305 -6.14 6.10 20.40
C LYS A 305 -6.12 4.62 20.01
N ASN A 306 -6.30 4.32 18.73
CA ASN A 306 -6.26 2.95 18.23
C ASN A 306 -4.86 2.33 18.46
N ARG A 307 -3.77 3.07 18.19
CA ARG A 307 -2.41 2.61 18.48
C ARG A 307 -2.20 2.28 19.96
N GLU A 308 -2.67 3.15 20.85
CA GLU A 308 -2.58 2.91 22.30
C GLU A 308 -3.30 1.61 22.69
N SER A 309 -4.52 1.40 22.21
CA SER A 309 -5.28 0.16 22.41
C SER A 309 -4.53 -1.07 21.88
N LEU A 310 -3.94 -0.97 20.71
CA LEU A 310 -3.15 -2.06 20.11
C LEU A 310 -1.87 -2.36 20.89
N ILE A 311 -1.23 -1.35 21.50
CA ILE A 311 -0.07 -1.54 22.40
C ILE A 311 -0.49 -2.29 23.65
N GLU A 312 -1.58 -1.89 24.31
CA GLU A 312 -2.09 -2.57 25.50
C GLU A 312 -2.50 -4.02 25.21
N LYS A 313 -3.18 -4.24 24.09
CA LYS A 313 -3.48 -5.60 23.60
C LYS A 313 -2.20 -6.42 23.39
N SER A 314 -1.16 -5.80 22.81
CA SER A 314 0.14 -6.44 22.58
C SER A 314 0.80 -6.90 23.89
N ARG A 315 0.74 -6.05 24.90
CA ARG A 315 1.29 -6.36 26.24
C ARG A 315 0.57 -7.53 26.89
N ARG A 316 -0.79 -7.58 26.79
CA ARG A 316 -1.58 -8.72 27.30
C ARG A 316 -1.24 -10.01 26.59
N ILE A 317 -1.14 -9.99 25.26
CA ILE A 317 -0.76 -11.17 24.48
C ILE A 317 0.66 -11.62 24.85
N ALA A 318 1.61 -10.69 24.90
CA ALA A 318 3.01 -11.00 25.26
C ALA A 318 3.14 -11.62 26.67
N LYS A 319 2.31 -11.21 27.63
CA LYS A 319 2.23 -11.80 28.97
C LYS A 319 1.50 -13.15 29.01
N GLY A 320 0.70 -13.48 27.97
CA GLY A 320 -0.15 -14.68 27.95
C GLY A 320 -1.51 -14.50 28.61
N GLU A 321 -1.91 -13.27 28.86
CA GLU A 321 -3.24 -12.90 29.36
C GLU A 321 -4.32 -12.92 28.27
N GLU A 322 -3.89 -12.82 27.02
CA GLU A 322 -4.73 -12.89 25.82
C GLU A 322 -4.05 -13.77 24.77
N GLU A 323 -4.82 -14.59 24.05
CA GLU A 323 -4.29 -15.46 23.01
C GLU A 323 -4.17 -14.72 21.68
N PHE A 324 -3.08 -14.93 20.92
CA PHE A 324 -2.94 -14.53 19.54
C PHE A 324 -2.96 -15.79 18.66
N LYS A 325 -4.02 -15.96 17.87
CA LYS A 325 -4.17 -17.08 16.95
C LYS A 325 -3.77 -16.66 15.54
N ALA A 326 -3.02 -17.52 14.86
CA ALA A 326 -2.73 -17.34 13.44
C ALA A 326 -4.03 -17.49 12.63
N VAL A 327 -4.31 -16.49 11.80
CA VAL A 327 -5.42 -16.49 10.84
C VAL A 327 -4.91 -15.97 9.52
N THR A 328 -5.45 -16.45 8.40
CA THR A 328 -5.09 -15.95 7.07
C THR A 328 -5.36 -14.46 6.97
N SER A 329 -4.34 -13.68 6.63
CA SER A 329 -4.43 -12.23 6.57
C SER A 329 -5.14 -11.71 5.31
N GLY A 330 -5.16 -12.51 4.24
CA GLY A 330 -5.60 -12.10 2.91
C GLY A 330 -4.52 -11.37 2.08
N GLU A 331 -3.33 -11.14 2.67
CA GLU A 331 -2.15 -10.62 1.96
C GLU A 331 -1.47 -11.75 1.17
N GLU A 332 -0.67 -11.39 0.16
CA GLU A 332 -0.01 -12.38 -0.68
C GLU A 332 1.51 -12.49 -0.48
N GLY A 333 2.08 -11.75 0.47
CA GLY A 333 3.53 -11.73 0.70
C GLY A 333 4.15 -13.11 0.90
N VAL A 334 3.50 -13.99 1.66
CA VAL A 334 4.00 -15.36 1.87
C VAL A 334 3.86 -16.23 0.61
N LYS A 335 2.77 -16.06 -0.17
CA LYS A 335 2.62 -16.72 -1.47
C LYS A 335 3.70 -16.26 -2.47
N GLN A 336 4.03 -14.97 -2.46
CA GLN A 336 5.11 -14.41 -3.29
C GLN A 336 6.48 -14.96 -2.90
N ILE A 337 6.78 -15.05 -1.59
CA ILE A 337 8.00 -15.69 -1.07
C ILE A 337 8.08 -17.14 -1.57
N LYS A 338 7.00 -17.91 -1.48
CA LYS A 338 6.95 -19.31 -1.98
C LYS A 338 7.28 -19.40 -3.47
N ALA A 339 6.64 -18.54 -4.28
CA ALA A 339 6.87 -18.56 -5.72
C ALA A 339 8.33 -18.21 -6.08
N LEU A 340 8.92 -17.21 -5.40
CA LEU A 340 10.32 -16.83 -5.56
C LEU A 340 11.30 -17.92 -5.08
N LEU A 341 10.85 -18.83 -4.24
CA LEU A 341 11.60 -20.01 -3.81
C LEU A 341 11.34 -21.24 -4.70
N GLY A 342 10.51 -21.12 -5.74
CA GLY A 342 10.19 -22.23 -6.65
C GLY A 342 9.24 -23.27 -6.06
N LEU A 343 8.47 -22.91 -5.04
CA LEU A 343 7.46 -23.76 -4.40
C LEU A 343 6.05 -23.53 -4.98
N GLY A 344 5.99 -23.28 -6.28
CA GLY A 344 4.79 -22.96 -7.06
C GLY A 344 4.85 -21.57 -7.67
N ASP A 345 4.20 -21.38 -8.81
CA ASP A 345 4.11 -20.08 -9.48
C ASP A 345 2.91 -19.28 -8.96
N LEU A 346 2.98 -17.95 -9.08
CA LEU A 346 1.90 -17.05 -8.64
C LEU A 346 1.71 -15.93 -9.65
N ILE A 347 0.47 -15.62 -10.01
CA ILE A 347 0.12 -14.39 -10.72
C ILE A 347 -0.64 -13.48 -9.77
N THR A 348 -0.10 -12.28 -9.53
CA THR A 348 -0.74 -11.26 -8.70
C THR A 348 -0.32 -9.86 -9.12
N ASN A 349 -1.08 -8.83 -8.70
CA ASN A 349 -0.71 -7.44 -8.94
C ASN A 349 0.37 -6.97 -7.96
N VAL A 350 1.35 -6.24 -8.48
CA VAL A 350 2.41 -5.61 -7.70
C VAL A 350 2.84 -4.28 -8.30
N ASN A 351 3.42 -3.44 -7.45
CA ASN A 351 4.02 -2.16 -7.83
C ASN A 351 5.49 -2.36 -8.19
N ILE A 352 5.82 -2.15 -9.47
CA ILE A 352 7.18 -2.26 -10.03
C ILE A 352 7.39 -1.22 -11.13
N PRO A 353 8.65 -0.89 -11.48
CA PRO A 353 8.92 0.02 -12.60
C PRO A 353 8.32 -0.49 -13.92
N ASN A 354 7.71 0.42 -14.68
CA ASN A 354 7.24 0.12 -16.02
C ASN A 354 8.40 -0.26 -16.94
N ARG A 355 8.36 -1.47 -17.47
CA ARG A 355 9.30 -2.00 -18.46
C ARG A 355 8.60 -2.30 -19.80
N GLY A 356 7.43 -1.65 -20.01
CA GLY A 356 6.58 -1.84 -21.18
C GLY A 356 5.28 -2.58 -20.89
N GLN A 357 5.02 -2.99 -19.64
CA GLN A 357 3.75 -3.63 -19.26
C GLN A 357 2.55 -2.70 -19.44
N ILE A 358 2.74 -1.37 -19.33
CA ILE A 358 1.77 -0.36 -19.76
C ILE A 358 2.38 0.45 -20.89
N GLY A 359 1.82 0.31 -22.10
CA GLY A 359 2.45 0.82 -23.33
C GLY A 359 2.43 2.33 -23.50
N ASN A 360 1.53 3.05 -22.82
CA ASN A 360 1.39 4.51 -22.91
C ASN A 360 1.75 5.26 -21.63
N VAL A 361 2.60 4.64 -20.78
CA VAL A 361 3.22 5.24 -19.60
C VAL A 361 4.74 5.19 -19.76
N ASP A 362 5.43 6.23 -19.32
CA ASP A 362 6.88 6.36 -19.42
C ASP A 362 7.60 5.18 -18.77
N PHE A 363 8.69 4.77 -19.41
CA PHE A 363 9.57 3.73 -18.89
C PHE A 363 10.12 4.13 -17.50
N ASN A 364 10.26 3.18 -16.60
CA ASN A 364 10.65 3.36 -15.18
C ASN A 364 9.63 4.06 -14.28
N THR A 365 8.50 4.55 -14.77
CA THR A 365 7.41 4.94 -13.87
C THR A 365 6.97 3.72 -13.06
N VAL A 366 6.83 3.85 -11.74
CA VAL A 366 6.31 2.74 -10.93
C VAL A 366 4.82 2.62 -11.17
N VAL A 367 4.41 1.45 -11.64
CA VAL A 367 3.02 1.11 -11.98
C VAL A 367 2.59 -0.14 -11.25
N GLU A 368 1.28 -0.33 -11.10
CA GLU A 368 0.70 -1.52 -10.51
C GLU A 368 0.01 -2.34 -11.59
N THR A 369 0.54 -3.53 -11.85
CA THR A 369 0.05 -4.49 -12.86
C THR A 369 0.20 -5.90 -12.36
N ASN A 370 -0.49 -6.85 -13.00
CA ASN A 370 -0.25 -8.26 -12.77
C ASN A 370 1.18 -8.64 -13.16
N SER A 371 1.79 -9.52 -12.37
CA SER A 371 3.10 -10.10 -12.63
C SER A 371 3.10 -11.59 -12.32
N LEU A 372 3.87 -12.35 -13.08
CA LEU A 372 4.16 -13.76 -12.83
C LEU A 372 5.39 -13.85 -11.90
N PHE A 373 5.22 -14.50 -10.78
CA PHE A 373 6.26 -14.85 -9.83
C PHE A 373 6.69 -16.30 -10.06
N THR A 374 7.98 -16.52 -10.23
CA THR A 374 8.60 -17.85 -10.35
C THR A 374 9.91 -17.84 -9.58
N LYS A 375 10.58 -19.00 -9.52
CA LYS A 375 11.93 -19.12 -8.95
C LYS A 375 12.95 -18.19 -9.60
N ASP A 376 12.76 -17.86 -10.87
CA ASP A 376 13.70 -17.04 -11.64
C ASP A 376 13.46 -15.55 -11.50
N GLY A 377 12.33 -15.14 -10.89
CA GLY A 377 12.03 -13.74 -10.64
C GLY A 377 10.57 -13.31 -10.79
N VAL A 378 10.39 -12.01 -10.93
CA VAL A 378 9.09 -11.34 -11.11
C VAL A 378 9.01 -10.80 -12.52
N TYR A 379 8.04 -11.29 -13.29
CA TYR A 379 7.86 -10.97 -14.70
C TYR A 379 6.54 -10.19 -14.91
N PRO A 380 6.60 -8.89 -15.22
CA PRO A 380 5.40 -8.11 -15.49
C PRO A 380 4.62 -8.67 -16.67
N ILE A 381 3.32 -8.80 -16.52
CA ILE A 381 2.41 -9.20 -17.59
C ILE A 381 1.98 -7.94 -18.35
N PHE A 382 2.03 -7.98 -19.69
CA PHE A 382 1.58 -6.88 -20.51
C PHE A 382 0.09 -6.59 -20.29
N ALA A 383 -0.22 -5.41 -19.75
CA ALA A 383 -1.56 -4.99 -19.36
C ALA A 383 -2.27 -4.15 -20.45
N GLY A 384 -1.53 -3.75 -21.49
CA GLY A 384 -2.02 -2.87 -22.55
C GLY A 384 -1.80 -1.39 -22.28
N ASN A 385 -2.64 -0.54 -22.84
CA ASN A 385 -2.60 0.91 -22.62
C ASN A 385 -3.64 1.32 -21.58
N ILE A 386 -3.32 2.32 -20.75
CA ILE A 386 -4.34 3.01 -19.95
C ILE A 386 -5.33 3.65 -20.93
N PRO A 387 -6.66 3.38 -20.80
CA PRO A 387 -7.66 4.04 -21.61
C PRO A 387 -7.60 5.57 -21.47
N ASP A 388 -7.76 6.30 -22.57
CA ASP A 388 -7.60 7.76 -22.59
C ASP A 388 -8.43 8.48 -21.53
N ARG A 389 -9.67 8.02 -21.28
CA ARG A 389 -10.57 8.56 -20.26
C ARG A 389 -9.95 8.48 -18.85
N VAL A 390 -9.29 7.37 -18.54
CA VAL A 390 -8.62 7.13 -17.27
C VAL A 390 -7.27 7.85 -17.23
N LYS A 391 -6.56 7.90 -18.36
CA LYS A 391 -5.26 8.58 -18.46
C LYS A 391 -5.35 10.07 -18.16
N LEU A 392 -6.47 10.73 -18.53
CA LEU A 392 -6.72 12.12 -18.19
C LEU A 392 -6.74 12.35 -16.66
N LEU A 393 -7.26 11.39 -15.90
CA LEU A 393 -7.27 11.47 -14.43
C LEU A 393 -5.90 11.13 -13.82
N MET A 394 -5.23 10.11 -14.38
CA MET A 394 -3.99 9.56 -13.81
C MET A 394 -2.74 10.39 -14.15
N GLY A 395 -2.73 11.05 -15.30
CA GLY A 395 -1.56 11.79 -15.81
C GLY A 395 -0.97 12.82 -14.86
N PRO A 396 -1.77 13.69 -14.23
CA PRO A 396 -1.27 14.65 -13.23
C PRO A 396 -0.55 13.98 -12.07
N HIS A 397 -1.07 12.86 -11.56
CA HIS A 397 -0.46 12.13 -10.44
C HIS A 397 0.85 11.46 -10.82
N ILE A 398 0.95 10.88 -12.03
CA ILE A 398 2.21 10.33 -12.55
C ILE A 398 3.28 11.42 -12.64
N LEU A 399 2.92 12.59 -13.16
CA LEU A 399 3.84 13.72 -13.24
C LEU A 399 4.25 14.21 -11.85
N ASN A 400 3.29 14.34 -10.92
CA ASN A 400 3.57 14.74 -9.55
C ASN A 400 4.53 13.78 -8.84
N GLN A 401 4.36 12.48 -8.98
CA GLN A 401 5.29 11.49 -8.40
C GLN A 401 6.72 11.71 -8.91
N LYS A 402 6.90 12.07 -10.19
CA LYS A 402 8.22 12.40 -10.74
C LYS A 402 8.79 13.67 -10.12
N MET A 403 7.99 14.73 -10.04
CA MET A 403 8.39 16.01 -9.47
C MET A 403 8.72 15.90 -7.97
N ILE A 404 7.89 15.18 -7.21
CA ILE A 404 8.10 14.96 -5.77
C ILE A 404 9.39 14.20 -5.51
N PHE A 405 9.68 13.14 -6.29
CA PHE A 405 10.94 12.41 -6.17
C PHE A 405 12.14 13.32 -6.45
N GLU A 406 12.07 14.08 -7.53
CA GLU A 406 13.15 15.01 -7.93
C GLU A 406 13.37 16.12 -6.87
N ALA A 407 12.28 16.71 -6.36
CA ALA A 407 12.32 17.69 -5.29
C ALA A 407 12.95 17.12 -4.01
N ALA A 408 12.57 15.91 -3.62
CA ALA A 408 13.12 15.26 -2.42
C ALA A 408 14.62 14.96 -2.53
N VAL A 409 15.07 14.47 -3.69
CA VAL A 409 16.49 14.16 -3.93
C VAL A 409 17.33 15.43 -4.00
N LYS A 410 16.82 16.49 -4.64
CA LYS A 410 17.53 17.77 -4.78
C LYS A 410 17.33 18.71 -3.59
N LYS A 411 16.39 18.41 -2.69
CA LYS A 411 15.91 19.29 -1.61
C LYS A 411 15.38 20.64 -2.16
N ASP A 412 14.70 20.58 -3.29
CA ASP A 412 14.19 21.73 -4.04
C ASP A 412 12.76 22.08 -3.56
N LYS A 413 12.65 23.16 -2.75
CA LYS A 413 11.38 23.65 -2.20
C LYS A 413 10.44 24.17 -3.28
N ASP A 414 10.98 24.86 -4.28
CA ASP A 414 10.14 25.44 -5.34
C ASP A 414 9.51 24.33 -6.18
N LEU A 415 10.27 23.29 -6.52
CA LEU A 415 9.75 22.13 -7.22
C LEU A 415 8.72 21.37 -6.39
N ALA A 416 8.94 21.23 -5.07
CA ALA A 416 7.99 20.59 -4.16
C ALA A 416 6.68 21.40 -4.06
N LEU A 417 6.76 22.73 -3.94
CA LEU A 417 5.59 23.62 -3.96
C LEU A 417 4.83 23.51 -5.28
N GLN A 418 5.52 23.50 -6.41
CA GLN A 418 4.88 23.32 -7.72
C GLN A 418 4.17 21.97 -7.83
N ALA A 419 4.78 20.89 -7.33
CA ALA A 419 4.14 19.57 -7.29
C ALA A 419 2.88 19.58 -6.41
N MET A 420 2.90 20.27 -5.26
CA MET A 420 1.73 20.43 -4.41
C MET A 420 0.60 21.16 -5.13
N LEU A 421 0.92 22.30 -5.75
CA LEU A 421 -0.08 23.14 -6.46
C LEU A 421 -0.65 22.46 -7.72
N ASN A 422 0.07 21.53 -8.31
CA ASN A 422 -0.38 20.77 -9.47
C ASN A 422 -1.27 19.56 -9.10
N ASP A 423 -1.36 19.21 -7.81
CA ASP A 423 -2.19 18.08 -7.39
C ASP A 423 -3.68 18.43 -7.54
N PRO A 424 -4.51 17.55 -8.15
CA PRO A 424 -5.94 17.81 -8.38
C PRO A 424 -6.77 18.15 -7.14
N ILE A 425 -6.32 17.74 -5.94
CA ILE A 425 -7.01 18.08 -4.68
C ILE A 425 -6.72 19.51 -4.24
N VAL A 426 -5.65 20.14 -4.75
CA VAL A 426 -5.20 21.48 -4.36
C VAL A 426 -5.79 22.52 -5.31
N ASN A 427 -6.91 23.11 -4.89
CA ASN A 427 -7.56 24.20 -5.65
C ASN A 427 -7.35 25.54 -4.93
N LEU A 428 -6.09 25.99 -4.84
CA LEU A 428 -5.68 27.21 -4.14
C LEU A 428 -5.03 28.22 -5.09
N THR A 429 -5.04 29.50 -4.71
CA THR A 429 -4.15 30.47 -5.32
C THR A 429 -2.69 30.13 -5.00
N TYR A 430 -1.74 30.63 -5.80
CA TYR A 430 -0.32 30.46 -5.50
C TYR A 430 0.07 30.94 -4.10
N GLU A 431 -0.50 32.10 -3.68
CA GLU A 431 -0.21 32.70 -2.39
C GLU A 431 -0.70 31.82 -1.23
N ASP A 432 -1.93 31.31 -1.29
CA ASP A 432 -2.47 30.47 -0.23
C ASP A 432 -1.83 29.08 -0.23
N GLY A 433 -1.54 28.53 -1.41
CA GLY A 433 -0.78 27.29 -1.52
C GLY A 433 0.62 27.42 -0.92
N LYS A 434 1.31 28.55 -1.15
CA LYS A 434 2.61 28.82 -0.53
C LYS A 434 2.52 28.93 1.00
N LYS A 435 1.48 29.58 1.54
CA LYS A 435 1.25 29.66 2.99
C LYS A 435 1.07 28.26 3.59
N LEU A 436 0.22 27.42 2.96
CA LEU A 436 0.02 26.04 3.39
C LEU A 436 1.34 25.24 3.33
N PHE A 437 2.07 25.36 2.24
CA PHE A 437 3.36 24.68 2.07
C PHE A 437 4.36 25.08 3.16
N ASP A 438 4.53 26.38 3.41
CA ASP A 438 5.45 26.89 4.43
C ASP A 438 5.03 26.41 5.84
N GLU A 439 3.70 26.41 6.17
CA GLU A 439 3.18 25.85 7.42
C GLU A 439 3.52 24.37 7.57
N MET A 440 3.30 23.57 6.53
CA MET A 440 3.59 22.14 6.59
C MET A 440 5.10 21.83 6.63
N MET A 441 5.94 22.64 5.98
CA MET A 441 7.41 22.59 6.13
C MET A 441 7.84 22.81 7.58
N ASP A 442 7.28 23.83 8.23
CA ASP A 442 7.54 24.13 9.63
C ASP A 442 7.09 23.01 10.57
N ASN A 443 5.89 22.47 10.36
CA ASN A 443 5.33 21.40 11.17
C ASN A 443 6.16 20.09 11.08
N THR A 444 6.88 19.88 9.98
CA THR A 444 7.67 18.67 9.73
C THR A 444 9.18 18.93 9.67
N ARG A 445 9.63 20.11 10.10
CA ARG A 445 11.03 20.57 10.01
C ARG A 445 12.06 19.60 10.61
N GLU A 446 11.70 18.83 11.61
CA GLU A 446 12.60 17.84 12.24
C GLU A 446 13.11 16.79 11.24
N TYR A 447 12.31 16.49 10.24
CA TYR A 447 12.63 15.54 9.16
C TYR A 447 13.18 16.22 7.89
N LEU A 448 13.06 17.55 7.81
CA LEU A 448 13.43 18.34 6.62
C LEU A 448 14.49 19.40 6.94
N LYS A 449 15.37 19.15 7.90
CA LYS A 449 16.38 20.11 8.43
C LYS A 449 17.32 20.70 7.37
N ASP A 450 17.61 19.92 6.34
CA ASP A 450 18.58 20.32 5.31
C ASP A 450 17.93 20.94 4.06
N TRP A 451 16.65 21.24 4.12
CA TRP A 451 15.97 21.93 3.03
C TRP A 451 16.20 23.43 3.13
N HIS A 452 16.75 24.06 2.08
CA HIS A 452 17.12 25.46 2.02
C HIS A 452 16.18 26.28 1.14
#